data_5b5279ac35f5765d2389d27f992d0e52
#
_entry.id   5b5279ac35f5765d2389d27f992d0e52
#
_cell.length_a   1.000
_cell.length_b   1.000
_cell.length_c   1.000
_cell.angle_alpha   90.00
_cell.angle_beta   90.00
_cell.angle_gamma   90.00
#
_symmetry.space_group_name_H-M   'P 1'
#
loop_
_entity.id
_entity.type
_entity.pdbx_description
1 polymer ?
#
loop_
_entity_poly.entity_id
_entity_poly.type
_entity_poly.pdbx_seq_one_letter_code
_entity_poly.pdbx_strand_id
1 'polypeptide(L)'
;GFESPRPITKSGWIKKALNRYDILLLDQRGTGRSTPANFHTIGDWGPKKQAGYIQHFRADNIVKDAEFIRNKMIGDKPWSILGQSFGGFCALNYLSFHASGLKEALITGGIPPLIAHPDDIYRRTYTRVKQKNLNFFNIFPNAQDRACRIADIIQKTSPELPNGDKLTIERFQLLGLQLGFHDGYANLNYLFENAISNEKLSYSFLKGLMGLQSFDTNPFFTILHEACYAQQFSTNWSAERIRGEFPEFNPNSREPFLFTGEMLYPWMMDQFQTLAPFKEATQLLAEKNDWPSLYDSTALSNIDVPIVAAVYTNDMYVDKDYSLDSAESIKGIQLWETDEFEHNGLRSHGENVLSNLFELLD
;
A
#
# COMPACT_ATOMS: atom_id res chain seq x y z
N GLY A 1 -4.98 4.27 -1.99
CA GLY A 1 -5.83 5.35 -2.03
C GLY A 1 -5.80 6.28 -0.85
N PHE A 2 -4.71 7.06 -0.70
CA PHE A 2 -4.60 8.07 0.37
C PHE A 2 -4.54 9.47 -0.23
N GLU A 3 -4.96 10.48 0.53
CA GLU A 3 -4.75 11.88 0.18
C GLU A 3 -3.26 12.25 0.20
N SER A 4 -2.91 13.35 -0.46
CA SER A 4 -1.57 13.94 -0.38
C SER A 4 -1.49 14.87 0.82
N PRO A 5 -0.77 14.51 1.91
CA PRO A 5 -0.68 15.34 3.10
C PRO A 5 -0.12 16.72 2.76
N ARG A 6 -0.78 17.80 3.22
CA ARG A 6 -0.27 19.14 3.06
C ARG A 6 0.96 19.35 3.95
N PRO A 7 2.08 19.83 3.39
CA PRO A 7 3.25 20.11 4.20
C PRO A 7 2.99 21.29 5.12
N ILE A 8 3.33 21.13 6.41
CA ILE A 8 3.33 22.23 7.39
C ILE A 8 4.66 22.97 7.34
N THR A 9 5.73 22.23 7.03
CA THR A 9 7.11 22.76 6.93
C THR A 9 7.77 22.28 5.66
N LYS A 10 8.75 23.01 5.16
CA LYS A 10 9.62 22.59 4.06
C LYS A 10 10.67 21.64 4.61
N SER A 11 10.40 20.35 4.62
CA SER A 11 11.28 19.31 5.15
C SER A 11 11.28 18.06 4.26
N GLY A 12 12.21 17.14 4.50
CA GLY A 12 12.31 15.86 3.81
C GLY A 12 12.38 16.01 2.29
N TRP A 13 11.69 15.13 1.56
CA TRP A 13 11.69 15.14 0.10
C TRP A 13 11.17 16.45 -0.51
N ILE A 14 10.20 17.11 0.14
CA ILE A 14 9.64 18.39 -0.35
C ILE A 14 10.73 19.47 -0.38
N LYS A 15 11.54 19.57 0.68
CA LYS A 15 12.64 20.53 0.73
C LYS A 15 13.63 20.30 -0.41
N LYS A 16 13.99 19.04 -0.67
CA LYS A 16 14.92 18.68 -1.75
C LYS A 16 14.31 18.95 -3.13
N ALA A 17 13.05 18.55 -3.33
CA ALA A 17 12.35 18.74 -4.61
C ALA A 17 12.15 20.21 -4.99
N LEU A 18 11.88 21.10 -4.02
CA LEU A 18 11.71 22.54 -4.24
C LEU A 18 12.98 23.26 -4.77
N ASN A 19 14.14 22.63 -4.73
CA ASN A 19 15.35 23.18 -5.37
C ASN A 19 15.33 23.00 -6.89
N ARG A 20 14.45 22.14 -7.43
CA ARG A 20 14.42 21.77 -8.86
C ARG A 20 13.04 21.97 -9.48
N TYR A 21 11.97 21.93 -8.69
CA TYR A 21 10.58 21.92 -9.18
C TYR A 21 9.66 22.83 -8.38
N ASP A 22 8.63 23.33 -9.05
CA ASP A 22 7.38 23.72 -8.41
C ASP A 22 6.54 22.45 -8.15
N ILE A 23 5.99 22.29 -6.95
CA ILE A 23 5.35 21.05 -6.54
C ILE A 23 3.82 21.18 -6.55
N LEU A 24 3.16 20.31 -7.29
CA LEU A 24 1.73 20.10 -7.23
C LEU A 24 1.44 18.81 -6.45
N LEU A 25 0.69 18.90 -5.37
CA LEU A 25 0.20 17.75 -4.59
C LEU A 25 -1.23 17.43 -5.03
N LEU A 26 -1.44 16.26 -5.63
CA LEU A 26 -2.73 15.81 -6.10
C LEU A 26 -3.39 14.88 -5.07
N ASP A 27 -4.55 15.27 -4.54
CA ASP A 27 -5.47 14.32 -3.93
C ASP A 27 -6.13 13.54 -5.07
N GLN A 28 -5.83 12.27 -5.19
CA GLN A 28 -6.46 11.44 -6.22
C GLN A 28 -7.98 11.35 -6.01
N ARG A 29 -8.71 11.05 -7.08
CA ARG A 29 -10.18 10.92 -7.01
C ARG A 29 -10.60 10.06 -5.81
N GLY A 30 -11.64 10.48 -5.10
CA GLY A 30 -12.20 9.78 -3.94
C GLY A 30 -11.44 9.98 -2.64
N THR A 31 -10.40 10.82 -2.61
CA THR A 31 -9.61 11.09 -1.40
C THR A 31 -9.50 12.58 -1.10
N GLY A 32 -9.18 12.92 0.13
CA GLY A 32 -8.86 14.27 0.57
C GLY A 32 -9.89 15.30 0.12
N ARG A 33 -9.48 16.23 -0.74
CA ARG A 33 -10.31 17.32 -1.28
C ARG A 33 -10.92 17.00 -2.66
N SER A 34 -10.65 15.82 -3.20
CA SER A 34 -11.13 15.36 -4.51
C SER A 34 -12.35 14.44 -4.38
N THR A 35 -13.44 14.97 -3.85
CA THR A 35 -14.73 14.29 -3.66
C THR A 35 -14.56 12.99 -2.87
N PRO A 36 -14.27 13.06 -1.56
CA PRO A 36 -14.00 11.88 -0.74
C PRO A 36 -15.13 10.85 -0.83
N ALA A 37 -14.76 9.59 -1.06
CA ALA A 37 -15.68 8.48 -1.09
C ALA A 37 -15.40 7.55 0.11
N ASN A 38 -16.36 7.48 1.02
CA ASN A 38 -16.31 6.69 2.23
C ASN A 38 -17.72 6.26 2.66
N PHE A 39 -17.84 5.61 3.80
CA PHE A 39 -19.13 5.10 4.29
C PHE A 39 -20.19 6.20 4.52
N HIS A 40 -19.79 7.46 4.84
CA HIS A 40 -20.71 8.58 4.96
C HIS A 40 -21.23 9.12 3.61
N THR A 41 -20.43 9.00 2.56
CA THR A 41 -20.78 9.63 1.26
C THR A 41 -21.44 8.68 0.30
N ILE A 42 -21.06 7.39 0.30
CA ILE A 42 -21.56 6.38 -0.62
C ILE A 42 -21.98 5.08 0.06
N GLY A 43 -21.90 5.00 1.41
CA GLY A 43 -22.23 3.79 2.16
C GLY A 43 -23.66 3.30 1.98
N ASP A 44 -24.63 4.22 1.83
CA ASP A 44 -26.04 3.92 1.64
C ASP A 44 -26.43 3.54 0.20
N TRP A 45 -25.46 3.52 -0.72
CA TRP A 45 -25.77 3.12 -2.09
C TRP A 45 -25.92 1.60 -2.21
N GLY A 46 -26.78 1.14 -3.12
CA GLY A 46 -26.85 -0.29 -3.40
C GLY A 46 -25.55 -0.83 -3.99
N PRO A 47 -25.21 -2.12 -3.71
CA PRO A 47 -23.90 -2.71 -4.02
C PRO A 47 -23.46 -2.58 -5.48
N LYS A 48 -24.37 -2.77 -6.42
CA LYS A 48 -24.08 -2.60 -7.86
C LYS A 48 -23.70 -1.16 -8.22
N LYS A 49 -24.33 -0.18 -7.58
CA LYS A 49 -24.01 1.24 -7.80
C LYS A 49 -22.65 1.57 -7.17
N GLN A 50 -22.36 1.05 -5.97
CA GLN A 50 -21.06 1.20 -5.32
C GLN A 50 -19.96 0.60 -6.21
N ALA A 51 -20.08 -0.67 -6.61
CA ALA A 51 -19.09 -1.35 -7.46
C ALA A 51 -18.91 -0.63 -8.80
N GLY A 52 -20.00 -0.24 -9.45
CA GLY A 52 -19.98 0.53 -10.70
C GLY A 52 -19.26 1.87 -10.59
N TYR A 53 -19.32 2.51 -9.42
CA TYR A 53 -18.61 3.76 -9.14
C TYR A 53 -17.15 3.51 -8.75
N ILE A 54 -16.91 2.60 -7.80
CA ILE A 54 -15.59 2.35 -7.21
C ILE A 54 -14.59 1.77 -8.25
N GLN A 55 -15.03 0.98 -9.22
CA GLN A 55 -14.17 0.46 -10.28
C GLN A 55 -13.37 1.55 -11.04
N HIS A 56 -13.80 2.79 -11.01
CA HIS A 56 -13.15 3.91 -11.67
C HIS A 56 -12.05 4.59 -10.85
N PHE A 57 -11.65 4.01 -9.71
CA PHE A 57 -10.67 4.61 -8.80
C PHE A 57 -9.30 3.92 -8.82
N ARG A 58 -8.99 3.17 -9.90
CA ARG A 58 -7.69 2.56 -10.15
C ARG A 58 -6.71 3.55 -10.81
N ALA A 59 -5.46 3.10 -10.96
CA ALA A 59 -4.36 3.87 -11.55
C ALA A 59 -4.71 4.47 -12.92
N ASP A 60 -5.35 3.71 -13.79
CA ASP A 60 -5.72 4.12 -15.15
C ASP A 60 -6.61 5.37 -15.20
N ASN A 61 -7.54 5.51 -14.27
CA ASN A 61 -8.40 6.71 -14.22
C ASN A 61 -7.77 7.85 -13.40
N ILE A 62 -6.97 7.55 -12.38
CA ILE A 62 -6.19 8.55 -11.65
C ILE A 62 -5.23 9.26 -12.61
N VAL A 63 -4.59 8.52 -13.50
CA VAL A 63 -3.67 9.07 -14.53
C VAL A 63 -4.42 9.94 -15.53
N LYS A 64 -5.61 9.54 -15.99
CA LYS A 64 -6.45 10.39 -16.86
C LYS A 64 -6.83 11.71 -16.20
N ASP A 65 -7.10 11.71 -14.88
CA ASP A 65 -7.33 12.94 -14.13
C ASP A 65 -6.07 13.82 -14.09
N ALA A 66 -4.92 13.21 -13.80
CA ALA A 66 -3.66 13.92 -13.76
C ALA A 66 -3.34 14.56 -15.11
N GLU A 67 -3.51 13.83 -16.20
CA GLU A 67 -3.30 14.34 -17.56
C GLU A 67 -4.31 15.48 -17.92
N PHE A 68 -5.56 15.34 -17.52
CA PHE A 68 -6.55 16.41 -17.70
C PHE A 68 -6.14 17.68 -16.93
N ILE A 69 -5.68 17.52 -15.67
CA ILE A 69 -5.21 18.64 -14.85
C ILE A 69 -3.99 19.28 -15.48
N ARG A 70 -3.00 18.50 -15.93
CA ARG A 70 -1.80 19.01 -16.62
C ARG A 70 -2.19 19.91 -17.79
N ASN A 71 -3.03 19.38 -18.68
CA ASN A 71 -3.51 20.13 -19.85
C ASN A 71 -4.22 21.44 -19.47
N LYS A 72 -5.00 21.45 -18.41
CA LYS A 72 -5.71 22.65 -17.93
C LYS A 72 -4.76 23.68 -17.29
N MET A 73 -3.70 23.23 -16.61
CA MET A 73 -2.77 24.11 -15.89
C MET A 73 -1.66 24.68 -16.77
N ILE A 74 -1.07 23.85 -17.63
CA ILE A 74 0.14 24.21 -18.38
C ILE A 74 0.05 23.92 -19.88
N GLY A 75 -1.11 23.54 -20.39
CA GLY A 75 -1.34 23.25 -21.83
C GLY A 75 -0.54 22.02 -22.28
N ASP A 76 0.10 22.11 -23.43
CA ASP A 76 0.86 21.00 -24.02
C ASP A 76 2.24 20.76 -23.37
N LYS A 77 2.63 21.57 -22.40
CA LYS A 77 3.93 21.40 -21.73
C LYS A 77 3.95 20.13 -20.89
N PRO A 78 4.99 19.29 -21.02
CA PRO A 78 5.14 18.12 -20.16
C PRO A 78 5.54 18.55 -18.74
N TRP A 79 5.19 17.74 -17.75
CA TRP A 79 5.60 17.89 -16.36
C TRP A 79 6.40 16.68 -15.86
N SER A 80 7.05 16.83 -14.73
CA SER A 80 7.74 15.74 -14.03
C SER A 80 6.80 15.10 -13.01
N ILE A 81 6.95 13.81 -12.76
CA ILE A 81 6.17 13.11 -11.75
C ILE A 81 7.07 12.39 -10.75
N LEU A 82 6.62 12.35 -9.49
CA LEU A 82 7.21 11.55 -8.42
C LEU A 82 6.12 10.63 -7.86
N GLY A 83 6.34 9.32 -7.98
CA GLY A 83 5.42 8.29 -7.48
C GLY A 83 6.07 7.39 -6.44
N GLN A 84 5.49 7.32 -5.23
CA GLN A 84 5.89 6.34 -4.23
C GLN A 84 4.86 5.22 -4.15
N SER A 85 5.31 3.94 -4.05
CA SER A 85 4.43 2.80 -3.88
C SER A 85 3.38 2.75 -4.99
N PHE A 86 2.08 2.75 -4.69
CA PHE A 86 1.01 2.86 -5.69
C PHE A 86 1.14 4.08 -6.61
N GLY A 87 1.79 5.16 -6.17
CA GLY A 87 2.15 6.28 -7.04
C GLY A 87 3.09 5.90 -8.17
N GLY A 88 3.97 4.92 -7.96
CA GLY A 88 4.81 4.34 -9.00
C GLY A 88 4.00 3.50 -9.99
N PHE A 89 2.97 2.76 -9.53
CA PHE A 89 2.01 2.07 -10.40
C PHE A 89 1.29 3.07 -11.32
N CYS A 90 0.87 4.19 -10.76
CA CYS A 90 0.32 5.30 -11.55
C CYS A 90 1.35 5.88 -12.52
N ALA A 91 2.62 6.01 -12.12
CA ALA A 91 3.68 6.52 -13.00
C ALA A 91 3.89 5.60 -14.20
N LEU A 92 3.94 4.27 -14.02
CA LEU A 92 4.07 3.33 -15.13
C LEU A 92 2.82 3.29 -16.03
N ASN A 93 1.64 3.46 -15.47
CA ASN A 93 0.43 3.66 -16.28
C ASN A 93 0.50 4.94 -17.10
N TYR A 94 0.97 6.04 -16.51
CA TYR A 94 1.16 7.32 -17.21
C TYR A 94 2.16 7.18 -18.36
N LEU A 95 3.32 6.55 -18.11
CA LEU A 95 4.33 6.26 -19.11
C LEU A 95 3.80 5.36 -20.24
N SER A 96 2.91 4.41 -19.91
CA SER A 96 2.30 3.51 -20.90
C SER A 96 1.34 4.22 -21.85
N PHE A 97 0.54 5.18 -21.37
CA PHE A 97 -0.59 5.69 -22.14
C PHE A 97 -0.57 7.18 -22.43
N HIS A 98 0.27 7.95 -21.70
CA HIS A 98 0.33 9.42 -21.81
C HIS A 98 1.77 9.95 -21.72
N ALA A 99 2.75 9.21 -22.20
CA ALA A 99 4.18 9.54 -22.12
C ALA A 99 4.53 10.95 -22.64
N SER A 100 3.84 11.43 -23.68
CA SER A 100 4.04 12.78 -24.23
C SER A 100 3.75 13.92 -23.23
N GLY A 101 2.98 13.64 -22.18
CA GLY A 101 2.72 14.58 -21.09
C GLY A 101 3.80 14.62 -20.03
N LEU A 102 4.84 13.77 -20.15
CA LEU A 102 5.90 13.63 -19.14
C LEU A 102 7.25 14.16 -19.65
N LYS A 103 7.92 14.93 -18.80
CA LYS A 103 9.30 15.34 -18.97
C LYS A 103 10.27 14.30 -18.41
N GLU A 104 9.93 13.73 -17.25
CA GLU A 104 10.69 12.72 -16.54
C GLU A 104 9.81 12.07 -15.46
N ALA A 105 10.17 10.86 -15.04
CA ALA A 105 9.48 10.13 -13.99
C ALA A 105 10.44 9.63 -12.91
N LEU A 106 10.12 9.92 -11.66
CA LEU A 106 10.84 9.43 -10.47
C LEU A 106 9.93 8.46 -9.71
N ILE A 107 10.43 7.28 -9.40
CA ILE A 107 9.67 6.22 -8.72
C ILE A 107 10.42 5.77 -7.46
N THR A 108 9.71 5.54 -6.37
CA THR A 108 10.31 5.02 -5.13
C THR A 108 9.49 3.86 -4.58
N GLY A 109 10.09 2.66 -4.49
CA GLY A 109 9.42 1.46 -3.99
C GLY A 109 8.08 1.20 -4.70
N GLY A 110 8.01 1.40 -6.01
CA GLY A 110 6.74 1.43 -6.73
C GLY A 110 6.79 0.92 -8.18
N ILE A 111 7.72 0.03 -8.52
CA ILE A 111 7.71 -0.65 -9.82
C ILE A 111 6.92 -1.95 -9.66
N PRO A 112 5.66 -2.04 -10.13
CA PRO A 112 4.85 -3.25 -10.04
C PRO A 112 5.30 -4.30 -11.05
N PRO A 113 4.94 -5.57 -10.88
CA PRO A 113 5.00 -6.52 -11.97
C PRO A 113 4.08 -6.07 -13.12
N LEU A 114 4.61 -6.01 -14.33
CA LEU A 114 3.83 -5.64 -15.51
C LEU A 114 2.83 -6.73 -15.90
N ILE A 115 3.19 -7.99 -15.65
CA ILE A 115 2.39 -9.17 -15.98
C ILE A 115 2.57 -10.17 -14.84
N ALA A 116 1.71 -10.14 -13.82
CA ALA A 116 1.67 -11.17 -12.80
C ALA A 116 0.25 -11.32 -12.24
N HIS A 117 -0.14 -12.55 -11.93
CA HIS A 117 -1.38 -12.79 -11.21
C HIS A 117 -1.17 -12.45 -9.72
N PRO A 118 -2.14 -11.85 -9.03
CA PRO A 118 -2.04 -11.56 -7.59
C PRO A 118 -1.65 -12.76 -6.74
N ASP A 119 -2.03 -13.98 -7.10
CA ASP A 119 -1.64 -15.19 -6.39
C ASP A 119 -0.12 -15.33 -6.29
N ASP A 120 0.60 -15.07 -7.39
CA ASP A 120 2.07 -15.18 -7.41
C ASP A 120 2.72 -14.04 -6.61
N ILE A 121 2.13 -12.86 -6.66
CA ILE A 121 2.55 -11.72 -5.85
C ILE A 121 2.40 -12.07 -4.36
N TYR A 122 1.25 -12.60 -3.94
CA TYR A 122 1.03 -12.94 -2.53
C TYR A 122 1.89 -14.10 -2.04
N ARG A 123 2.24 -15.10 -2.88
CA ARG A 123 3.23 -16.13 -2.51
C ARG A 123 4.57 -15.51 -2.12
N ARG A 124 5.03 -14.52 -2.89
CA ARG A 124 6.25 -13.77 -2.55
C ARG A 124 6.05 -12.90 -1.31
N THR A 125 4.94 -12.19 -1.23
CA THR A 125 4.62 -11.32 -0.08
C THR A 125 4.56 -12.13 1.22
N TYR A 126 3.89 -13.29 1.27
CA TYR A 126 3.86 -14.14 2.46
C TYR A 126 5.26 -14.60 2.87
N THR A 127 6.08 -15.01 1.91
CA THR A 127 7.47 -15.40 2.16
C THR A 127 8.28 -14.23 2.75
N ARG A 128 8.15 -13.04 2.19
CA ARG A 128 8.85 -11.84 2.65
C ARG A 128 8.37 -11.41 4.05
N VAL A 129 7.07 -11.41 4.28
CA VAL A 129 6.47 -11.06 5.57
C VAL A 129 6.89 -12.05 6.66
N LYS A 130 7.00 -13.34 6.35
CA LYS A 130 7.56 -14.33 7.29
C LYS A 130 8.98 -13.94 7.70
N GLN A 131 9.83 -13.57 6.77
CA GLN A 131 11.20 -13.14 7.08
C GLN A 131 11.20 -11.87 7.94
N LYS A 132 10.31 -10.89 7.65
CA LYS A 132 10.18 -9.67 8.47
C LYS A 132 9.77 -9.98 9.91
N ASN A 133 8.85 -10.91 10.13
CA ASN A 133 8.49 -11.38 11.48
C ASN A 133 9.68 -11.97 12.21
N LEU A 134 10.44 -12.87 11.56
CA LEU A 134 11.61 -13.48 12.16
C LEU A 134 12.68 -12.44 12.52
N ASN A 135 12.91 -11.48 11.64
CA ASN A 135 13.84 -10.37 11.91
C ASN A 135 13.37 -9.51 13.09
N PHE A 136 12.08 -9.20 13.16
CA PHE A 136 11.48 -8.46 14.26
C PHE A 136 11.70 -9.16 15.61
N PHE A 137 11.42 -10.46 15.69
CA PHE A 137 11.60 -11.24 16.92
C PHE A 137 13.07 -11.48 17.26
N ASN A 138 13.95 -11.52 16.27
CA ASN A 138 15.39 -11.58 16.52
C ASN A 138 15.93 -10.29 17.15
N ILE A 139 15.44 -9.12 16.70
CA ILE A 139 15.83 -7.80 17.25
C ILE A 139 15.18 -7.56 18.62
N PHE A 140 13.93 -8.00 18.78
CA PHE A 140 13.13 -7.84 20.00
C PHE A 140 12.66 -9.20 20.55
N PRO A 141 13.51 -10.02 21.17
CA PRO A 141 13.17 -11.39 21.56
C PRO A 141 11.91 -11.52 22.44
N ASN A 142 11.69 -10.55 23.34
CA ASN A 142 10.49 -10.53 24.20
C ASN A 142 9.18 -10.19 23.45
N ALA A 143 9.24 -9.70 22.21
CA ALA A 143 8.06 -9.34 21.45
C ALA A 143 7.24 -10.56 21.06
N GLN A 144 7.87 -11.71 20.82
CA GLN A 144 7.18 -12.98 20.53
C GLN A 144 6.29 -13.42 21.69
N ASP A 145 6.84 -13.46 22.90
CA ASP A 145 6.08 -13.86 24.11
C ASP A 145 4.93 -12.87 24.39
N ARG A 146 5.20 -11.57 24.20
CA ARG A 146 4.16 -10.54 24.35
C ARG A 146 3.05 -10.73 23.34
N ALA A 147 3.38 -10.99 22.08
CA ALA A 147 2.38 -11.22 21.02
C ALA A 147 1.52 -12.45 21.32
N CYS A 148 2.12 -13.55 21.77
CA CYS A 148 1.37 -14.75 22.19
C CYS A 148 0.41 -14.45 23.35
N ARG A 149 0.88 -13.75 24.39
CA ARG A 149 0.04 -13.38 25.55
C ARG A 149 -1.10 -12.44 25.14
N ILE A 150 -0.85 -11.48 24.26
CA ILE A 150 -1.90 -10.59 23.74
C ILE A 150 -2.93 -11.41 22.98
N ALA A 151 -2.51 -12.30 22.08
CA ALA A 151 -3.39 -13.18 21.31
C ALA A 151 -4.25 -14.08 22.22
N ASP A 152 -3.68 -14.63 23.30
CA ASP A 152 -4.40 -15.44 24.26
C ASP A 152 -5.49 -14.63 25.02
N ILE A 153 -5.19 -13.40 25.37
CA ILE A 153 -6.20 -12.52 25.98
C ILE A 153 -7.31 -12.22 24.98
N ILE A 154 -6.97 -11.89 23.73
CA ILE A 154 -7.96 -11.64 22.66
C ILE A 154 -8.87 -12.86 22.50
N GLN A 155 -8.31 -14.06 22.42
CA GLN A 155 -9.06 -15.29 22.25
C GLN A 155 -9.99 -15.57 23.44
N LYS A 156 -9.55 -15.31 24.68
CA LYS A 156 -10.32 -15.58 25.90
C LYS A 156 -11.42 -14.56 26.16
N THR A 157 -11.21 -13.29 25.79
CA THR A 157 -12.07 -12.20 26.26
C THR A 157 -12.85 -11.51 25.15
N SER A 158 -12.50 -11.73 23.88
CA SER A 158 -13.10 -11.07 22.71
C SER A 158 -13.28 -9.55 22.95
N PRO A 159 -12.19 -8.81 23.22
CA PRO A 159 -12.27 -7.42 23.65
C PRO A 159 -12.79 -6.52 22.53
N GLU A 160 -13.39 -5.39 22.93
CA GLU A 160 -13.81 -4.34 22.01
C GLU A 160 -12.74 -3.24 21.91
N LEU A 161 -12.60 -2.70 20.70
CA LEU A 161 -11.81 -1.50 20.42
C LEU A 161 -12.58 -0.24 20.88
N PRO A 162 -11.90 0.90 21.05
CA PRO A 162 -12.56 2.14 21.49
C PRO A 162 -13.71 2.64 20.59
N ASN A 163 -13.77 2.19 19.33
CA ASN A 163 -14.87 2.51 18.41
C ASN A 163 -16.03 1.50 18.44
N GLY A 164 -15.96 0.47 19.29
CA GLY A 164 -16.97 -0.58 19.40
C GLY A 164 -16.77 -1.78 18.48
N ASP A 165 -15.78 -1.76 17.59
CA ASP A 165 -15.40 -2.93 16.80
C ASP A 165 -14.83 -4.03 17.70
N LYS A 166 -15.05 -5.29 17.36
CA LYS A 166 -14.38 -6.40 18.04
C LYS A 166 -12.93 -6.52 17.61
N LEU A 167 -12.04 -6.71 18.58
CA LEU A 167 -10.66 -7.09 18.31
C LEU A 167 -10.57 -8.61 18.19
N THR A 168 -10.27 -9.09 17.00
CA THR A 168 -10.01 -10.51 16.73
C THR A 168 -8.51 -10.76 16.60
N ILE A 169 -8.10 -12.03 16.58
CA ILE A 169 -6.70 -12.39 16.37
C ILE A 169 -6.26 -12.00 14.96
N GLU A 170 -7.11 -12.16 13.97
CA GLU A 170 -6.84 -11.74 12.59
C GLU A 170 -6.60 -10.23 12.50
N ARG A 171 -7.40 -9.41 13.20
CA ARG A 171 -7.14 -7.96 13.29
C ARG A 171 -5.82 -7.67 13.99
N PHE A 172 -5.48 -8.42 15.02
CA PHE A 172 -4.17 -8.27 15.67
C PHE A 172 -3.02 -8.63 14.73
N GLN A 173 -3.17 -9.67 13.89
CA GLN A 173 -2.17 -10.03 12.88
C GLN A 173 -1.95 -8.92 11.84
N LEU A 174 -2.95 -8.09 11.51
CA LEU A 174 -2.80 -6.97 10.57
C LEU A 174 -1.78 -5.91 11.04
N LEU A 175 -1.38 -5.90 12.31
CA LEU A 175 -0.30 -5.03 12.78
C LEU A 175 1.02 -5.28 12.04
N GLY A 176 1.20 -6.44 11.44
CA GLY A 176 2.36 -6.74 10.62
C GLY A 176 2.50 -5.85 9.39
N LEU A 177 1.46 -5.10 9.02
CA LEU A 177 1.58 -4.03 8.04
C LEU A 177 2.69 -3.02 8.42
N GLN A 178 3.01 -2.87 9.71
CA GLN A 178 4.06 -1.98 10.18
C GLN A 178 5.47 -2.54 9.97
N LEU A 179 5.65 -3.84 9.76
CA LEU A 179 6.96 -4.48 9.65
C LEU A 179 7.78 -4.07 8.42
N GLY A 180 7.14 -3.45 7.43
CA GLY A 180 7.80 -2.93 6.23
C GLY A 180 8.17 -1.46 6.31
N PHE A 181 7.98 -0.79 7.46
CA PHE A 181 8.39 0.61 7.65
C PHE A 181 9.70 0.68 8.42
N HIS A 182 10.49 1.71 8.15
CA HIS A 182 11.81 1.93 8.75
C HIS A 182 11.79 1.92 10.30
N ASP A 183 10.76 2.51 10.89
CA ASP A 183 10.52 2.58 12.34
C ASP A 183 9.52 1.54 12.86
N GLY A 184 9.03 0.68 11.98
CA GLY A 184 7.91 -0.24 12.27
C GLY A 184 8.20 -1.24 13.37
N TYR A 185 9.40 -1.82 13.41
CA TYR A 185 9.80 -2.77 14.45
C TYR A 185 9.80 -2.14 15.84
N ALA A 186 10.40 -0.96 15.97
CA ALA A 186 10.43 -0.24 17.25
C ALA A 186 9.02 0.16 17.70
N ASN A 187 8.22 0.71 16.80
CA ASN A 187 6.85 1.12 17.09
C ASN A 187 5.97 -0.05 17.57
N LEU A 188 6.08 -1.21 16.93
CA LEU A 188 5.35 -2.41 17.37
C LEU A 188 5.85 -2.91 18.72
N ASN A 189 7.18 -2.97 18.94
CA ASN A 189 7.71 -3.38 20.22
C ASN A 189 7.21 -2.47 21.35
N TYR A 190 7.28 -1.15 21.18
CA TYR A 190 6.79 -0.19 22.18
C TYR A 190 5.27 -0.29 22.42
N LEU A 191 4.50 -0.58 21.36
CA LEU A 191 3.07 -0.84 21.51
C LEU A 191 2.82 -2.08 22.37
N PHE A 192 3.62 -3.14 22.23
CA PHE A 192 3.45 -4.39 22.99
C PHE A 192 3.95 -4.29 24.43
N GLU A 193 4.93 -3.43 24.72
CA GLU A 193 5.48 -3.27 26.08
C GLU A 193 4.41 -2.90 27.11
N ASN A 194 3.46 -2.07 26.74
CA ASN A 194 2.41 -1.59 27.61
C ASN A 194 1.02 -2.17 27.26
N ALA A 195 1.00 -3.30 26.50
CA ALA A 195 -0.25 -3.87 26.02
C ALA A 195 -1.10 -4.50 27.12
N ILE A 196 -0.48 -5.03 28.18
CA ILE A 196 -1.19 -5.80 29.21
C ILE A 196 -1.04 -5.11 30.57
N SER A 197 -2.17 -4.85 31.23
CA SER A 197 -2.25 -4.34 32.59
C SER A 197 -3.34 -5.10 33.36
N ASN A 198 -3.04 -5.61 34.55
CA ASN A 198 -3.96 -6.38 35.37
C ASN A 198 -4.67 -7.51 34.58
N GLU A 199 -3.89 -8.28 33.82
CA GLU A 199 -4.36 -9.41 33.00
C GLU A 199 -5.38 -9.04 31.89
N LYS A 200 -5.49 -7.76 31.56
CA LYS A 200 -6.35 -7.23 30.49
C LYS A 200 -5.54 -6.41 29.51
N LEU A 201 -6.05 -6.26 28.29
CA LEU A 201 -5.47 -5.33 27.32
C LEU A 201 -5.68 -3.90 27.81
N SER A 202 -4.60 -3.12 27.80
CA SER A 202 -4.64 -1.72 28.22
C SER A 202 -5.39 -0.86 27.19
N TYR A 203 -6.03 0.20 27.65
CA TYR A 203 -6.72 1.13 26.76
C TYR A 203 -5.76 1.79 25.76
N SER A 204 -4.54 2.10 26.19
CA SER A 204 -3.50 2.68 25.31
C SER A 204 -3.12 1.74 24.17
N PHE A 205 -2.99 0.44 24.44
CA PHE A 205 -2.76 -0.56 23.40
C PHE A 205 -3.94 -0.64 22.41
N LEU A 206 -5.17 -0.77 22.92
CA LEU A 206 -6.37 -0.85 22.07
C LEU A 206 -6.52 0.40 21.19
N LYS A 207 -6.24 1.59 21.76
CA LYS A 207 -6.28 2.85 21.00
C LYS A 207 -5.17 2.95 19.95
N GLY A 208 -3.95 2.53 20.31
CA GLY A 208 -2.80 2.50 19.40
C GLY A 208 -3.04 1.54 18.24
N LEU A 209 -3.48 0.30 18.53
CA LEU A 209 -3.82 -0.68 17.50
C LEU A 209 -4.89 -0.16 16.54
N MET A 210 -5.98 0.40 17.09
CA MET A 210 -7.05 0.97 16.28
C MET A 210 -6.53 2.09 15.35
N GLY A 211 -5.63 2.94 15.86
CA GLY A 211 -5.03 4.03 15.07
C GLY A 211 -4.18 3.53 13.90
N LEU A 212 -3.51 2.38 14.05
CA LEU A 212 -2.71 1.76 12.98
C LEU A 212 -3.55 1.01 11.92
N GLN A 213 -4.84 0.82 12.18
CA GLN A 213 -5.77 0.10 11.30
C GLN A 213 -6.94 0.98 10.85
N SER A 214 -6.77 2.29 10.79
CA SER A 214 -7.83 3.18 10.31
C SER A 214 -7.90 3.16 8.78
N PHE A 215 -9.00 2.59 8.26
CA PHE A 215 -9.35 2.60 6.83
C PHE A 215 -10.54 3.52 6.55
N ASP A 216 -10.97 4.31 7.52
CA ASP A 216 -12.22 5.08 7.53
C ASP A 216 -12.27 6.12 6.42
N THR A 217 -11.14 6.82 6.22
CA THR A 217 -11.00 7.86 5.19
C THR A 217 -10.44 7.32 3.88
N ASN A 218 -9.98 6.05 3.86
CA ASN A 218 -9.31 5.43 2.73
C ASN A 218 -9.86 4.02 2.42
N PRO A 219 -11.18 3.83 2.28
CA PRO A 219 -11.76 2.51 2.07
C PRO A 219 -11.26 1.85 0.78
N PHE A 220 -10.86 2.64 -0.21
CA PHE A 220 -10.31 2.11 -1.47
C PHE A 220 -9.00 1.38 -1.31
N PHE A 221 -8.24 1.66 -0.25
CA PHE A 221 -7.05 0.87 0.07
C PHE A 221 -7.42 -0.60 0.29
N THR A 222 -8.54 -0.87 0.97
CA THR A 222 -9.01 -2.25 1.19
C THR A 222 -9.79 -2.80 0.00
N ILE A 223 -10.67 -2.01 -0.59
CA ILE A 223 -11.62 -2.46 -1.62
C ILE A 223 -10.92 -2.74 -2.96
N LEU A 224 -9.94 -1.92 -3.34
CA LEU A 224 -9.27 -1.99 -4.65
C LEU A 224 -7.82 -2.47 -4.58
N HIS A 225 -7.36 -2.93 -3.41
CA HIS A 225 -5.96 -3.29 -3.27
C HIS A 225 -5.50 -4.34 -4.30
N GLU A 226 -6.17 -5.48 -4.34
CA GLU A 226 -5.83 -6.53 -5.31
C GLU A 226 -6.09 -6.08 -6.76
N ALA A 227 -7.06 -5.21 -6.98
CA ALA A 227 -7.35 -4.66 -8.30
C ALA A 227 -6.21 -3.78 -8.87
N CYS A 228 -5.25 -3.36 -8.03
CA CYS A 228 -4.03 -2.69 -8.51
C CYS A 228 -3.18 -3.57 -9.43
N TYR A 229 -3.37 -4.88 -9.39
CA TYR A 229 -2.67 -5.87 -10.20
C TYR A 229 -3.54 -6.50 -11.29
N ALA A 230 -4.87 -6.32 -11.20
CA ALA A 230 -5.81 -7.02 -12.07
C ALA A 230 -5.82 -6.47 -13.50
N GLN A 231 -5.57 -7.34 -14.47
CA GLN A 231 -5.58 -7.05 -15.92
C GLN A 231 -6.26 -8.21 -16.66
N GLN A 232 -7.56 -8.05 -16.98
CA GLN A 232 -8.38 -9.06 -17.69
C GLN A 232 -8.55 -10.39 -16.93
N PHE A 233 -8.47 -10.37 -15.61
CA PHE A 233 -8.78 -11.49 -14.73
C PHE A 233 -9.38 -10.99 -13.41
N SER A 234 -10.04 -11.88 -12.69
CA SER A 234 -10.57 -11.62 -11.34
C SER A 234 -9.54 -11.98 -10.28
N THR A 235 -9.51 -11.23 -9.19
CA THR A 235 -8.59 -11.50 -8.07
C THR A 235 -9.14 -12.55 -7.11
N ASN A 236 -10.45 -12.55 -6.89
CA ASN A 236 -11.16 -13.50 -6.01
C ASN A 236 -10.47 -13.69 -4.64
N TRP A 237 -10.05 -12.57 -4.03
CA TRP A 237 -9.38 -12.58 -2.74
C TRP A 237 -8.12 -13.44 -2.74
N SER A 238 -7.19 -13.10 -3.61
CA SER A 238 -5.91 -13.81 -3.75
C SER A 238 -5.16 -13.97 -2.43
N ALA A 239 -5.09 -12.91 -1.62
CA ALA A 239 -4.41 -12.96 -0.31
C ALA A 239 -5.01 -14.04 0.61
N GLU A 240 -6.35 -14.14 0.68
CA GLU A 240 -7.03 -15.16 1.50
C GLU A 240 -6.79 -16.57 0.97
N ARG A 241 -6.90 -16.77 -0.35
CA ARG A 241 -6.70 -18.08 -0.96
C ARG A 241 -5.26 -18.57 -0.78
N ILE A 242 -4.29 -17.70 -1.01
CA ILE A 242 -2.86 -18.05 -0.88
C ILE A 242 -2.46 -18.25 0.59
N ARG A 243 -3.16 -17.61 1.56
CA ARG A 243 -2.94 -17.88 2.99
C ARG A 243 -2.99 -19.37 3.32
N GLY A 244 -3.83 -20.14 2.63
CA GLY A 244 -3.92 -21.59 2.82
C GLY A 244 -2.63 -22.35 2.50
N GLU A 245 -1.74 -21.79 1.68
CA GLU A 245 -0.42 -22.35 1.36
C GLU A 245 0.62 -22.06 2.47
N PHE A 246 0.30 -21.17 3.43
CA PHE A 246 1.20 -20.71 4.50
C PHE A 246 0.55 -20.94 5.89
N PRO A 247 0.46 -22.21 6.35
CA PRO A 247 -0.23 -22.56 7.59
C PRO A 247 0.34 -21.90 8.85
N GLU A 248 1.58 -21.43 8.83
CA GLU A 248 2.21 -20.69 9.91
C GLU A 248 1.54 -19.35 10.22
N PHE A 249 0.80 -18.76 9.26
CA PHE A 249 -0.01 -17.56 9.48
C PHE A 249 -1.41 -17.86 10.03
N ASN A 250 -1.66 -19.09 10.46
CA ASN A 250 -2.92 -19.42 11.12
C ASN A 250 -3.08 -18.57 12.40
N PRO A 251 -4.23 -17.89 12.60
CA PRO A 251 -4.47 -17.05 13.79
C PRO A 251 -4.36 -17.83 15.11
N ASN A 252 -4.53 -19.15 15.09
CA ASN A 252 -4.40 -20.01 16.28
C ASN A 252 -2.96 -20.49 16.52
N SER A 253 -2.02 -20.23 15.60
CA SER A 253 -0.60 -20.58 15.81
C SER A 253 0.03 -19.69 16.90
N ARG A 254 0.94 -20.28 17.70
CA ARG A 254 1.69 -19.58 18.74
C ARG A 254 3.19 -19.84 18.66
N GLU A 255 3.62 -20.71 17.79
CA GLU A 255 5.02 -21.13 17.69
C GLU A 255 5.53 -21.14 16.24
N PRO A 256 5.92 -19.99 15.72
CA PRO A 256 5.77 -18.63 16.23
C PRO A 256 4.37 -18.03 15.93
N PHE A 257 3.96 -17.01 16.68
CA PHE A 257 2.84 -16.15 16.27
C PHE A 257 3.33 -15.21 15.19
N LEU A 258 2.76 -15.29 13.99
CA LEU A 258 3.16 -14.43 12.87
C LEU A 258 2.10 -13.37 12.55
N PHE A 259 2.55 -12.17 12.32
CA PHE A 259 1.76 -11.06 11.80
C PHE A 259 1.67 -11.15 10.27
N THR A 260 0.54 -10.78 9.70
CA THR A 260 0.36 -10.66 8.24
C THR A 260 0.92 -9.32 7.74
N GLY A 261 1.07 -9.16 6.42
CA GLY A 261 1.56 -7.92 5.82
C GLY A 261 0.46 -7.10 5.15
N GLU A 262 0.75 -6.56 3.98
CA GLU A 262 -0.21 -5.82 3.16
C GLU A 262 -1.12 -6.80 2.39
N MET A 263 -1.94 -7.49 3.15
CA MET A 263 -2.90 -8.47 2.68
C MET A 263 -4.29 -8.06 3.13
N LEU A 264 -5.21 -7.92 2.18
CA LEU A 264 -6.58 -7.52 2.44
C LEU A 264 -7.48 -8.74 2.30
N TYR A 265 -8.36 -8.91 3.26
CA TYR A 265 -9.14 -10.14 3.44
C TYR A 265 -10.65 -9.87 3.41
N PRO A 266 -11.47 -10.81 2.93
CA PRO A 266 -12.93 -10.64 2.88
C PRO A 266 -13.56 -10.40 4.26
N TRP A 267 -13.03 -11.02 5.32
CA TRP A 267 -13.52 -10.85 6.69
C TRP A 267 -13.36 -9.41 7.23
N MET A 268 -12.49 -8.59 6.64
CA MET A 268 -12.35 -7.18 7.03
C MET A 268 -13.65 -6.40 6.80
N MET A 269 -14.43 -6.80 5.77
CA MET A 269 -15.73 -6.19 5.50
C MET A 269 -16.78 -6.52 6.57
N ASP A 270 -16.55 -7.52 7.41
CA ASP A 270 -17.42 -7.87 8.54
C ASP A 270 -16.95 -7.28 9.87
N GLN A 271 -15.65 -7.05 10.00
CA GLN A 271 -15.04 -6.70 11.29
C GLN A 271 -14.75 -5.20 11.45
N PHE A 272 -14.78 -4.43 10.37
CA PHE A 272 -14.62 -2.98 10.40
C PHE A 272 -15.95 -2.32 10.05
N GLN A 273 -16.59 -1.64 11.02
CA GLN A 273 -17.89 -0.99 10.82
C GLN A 273 -17.90 -0.02 9.64
N THR A 274 -16.79 0.66 9.39
CA THR A 274 -16.66 1.64 8.29
C THR A 274 -16.48 0.99 6.93
N LEU A 275 -16.10 -0.30 6.87
CA LEU A 275 -15.99 -1.09 5.64
C LEU A 275 -17.25 -1.94 5.37
N ALA A 276 -18.01 -2.28 6.40
CA ALA A 276 -19.19 -3.14 6.29
C ALA A 276 -20.19 -2.72 5.20
N PRO A 277 -20.48 -1.42 4.98
CA PRO A 277 -21.37 -0.98 3.90
C PRO A 277 -20.90 -1.33 2.48
N PHE A 278 -19.62 -1.68 2.32
CA PHE A 278 -19.03 -1.99 1.01
C PHE A 278 -18.88 -3.50 0.75
N LYS A 279 -19.29 -4.37 1.67
CA LYS A 279 -19.04 -5.81 1.60
C LYS A 279 -19.44 -6.44 0.25
N GLU A 280 -20.69 -6.27 -0.16
CA GLU A 280 -21.19 -6.84 -1.40
C GLU A 280 -20.55 -6.19 -2.64
N ALA A 281 -20.30 -4.87 -2.59
CA ALA A 281 -19.62 -4.19 -3.68
C ALA A 281 -18.19 -4.66 -3.85
N THR A 282 -17.46 -4.91 -2.74
CA THR A 282 -16.10 -5.43 -2.78
C THR A 282 -16.06 -6.84 -3.34
N GLN A 283 -17.05 -7.68 -3.01
CA GLN A 283 -17.19 -9.02 -3.59
C GLN A 283 -17.40 -8.94 -5.12
N LEU A 284 -18.29 -8.06 -5.59
CA LEU A 284 -18.50 -7.85 -7.02
C LEU A 284 -17.22 -7.40 -7.75
N LEU A 285 -16.40 -6.57 -7.10
CA LEU A 285 -15.14 -6.10 -7.66
C LEU A 285 -14.04 -7.18 -7.63
N ALA A 286 -14.01 -8.03 -6.62
CA ALA A 286 -13.10 -9.17 -6.56
C ALA A 286 -13.40 -10.22 -7.64
N GLU A 287 -14.68 -10.41 -7.98
CA GLU A 287 -15.14 -11.33 -9.03
C GLU A 287 -15.04 -10.75 -10.45
N LYS A 288 -14.84 -9.43 -10.58
CA LYS A 288 -14.74 -8.75 -11.87
C LYS A 288 -13.52 -9.27 -12.65
N ASN A 289 -13.73 -9.75 -13.87
CA ASN A 289 -12.70 -10.37 -14.71
C ASN A 289 -12.35 -9.58 -15.98
N ASP A 290 -13.04 -8.48 -16.23
CA ASP A 290 -12.88 -7.61 -17.41
C ASP A 290 -12.17 -6.29 -17.07
N TRP A 291 -11.22 -6.33 -16.11
CA TRP A 291 -10.39 -5.19 -15.77
C TRP A 291 -9.56 -4.74 -16.98
N PRO A 292 -9.54 -3.43 -17.34
CA PRO A 292 -8.68 -2.95 -18.41
C PRO A 292 -7.19 -3.13 -18.06
N SER A 293 -6.36 -3.22 -19.10
CA SER A 293 -4.91 -3.27 -18.94
C SER A 293 -4.39 -2.03 -18.22
N LEU A 294 -3.44 -2.24 -17.32
CA LEU A 294 -2.79 -1.18 -16.56
C LEU A 294 -1.50 -0.69 -17.22
N TYR A 295 -0.86 -1.55 -18.01
CA TYR A 295 0.42 -1.25 -18.65
C TYR A 295 0.44 -1.67 -20.11
N ASP A 296 1.22 -0.96 -20.92
CA ASP A 296 1.54 -1.29 -22.31
C ASP A 296 3.04 -1.55 -22.41
N SER A 297 3.43 -2.84 -22.44
CA SER A 297 4.82 -3.25 -22.51
C SER A 297 5.51 -2.78 -23.80
N THR A 298 4.76 -2.66 -24.91
CA THR A 298 5.32 -2.14 -26.17
C THR A 298 5.64 -0.66 -26.07
N ALA A 299 4.75 0.13 -25.45
CA ALA A 299 5.00 1.55 -25.21
C ALA A 299 6.21 1.74 -24.26
N LEU A 300 6.27 0.97 -23.17
CA LEU A 300 7.36 1.04 -22.18
C LEU A 300 8.71 0.62 -22.78
N SER A 301 8.75 -0.38 -23.67
CA SER A 301 10.00 -0.81 -24.33
C SER A 301 10.52 0.16 -25.38
N ASN A 302 9.73 1.14 -25.80
CA ASN A 302 10.09 2.16 -26.80
C ASN A 302 10.10 3.58 -26.24
N ILE A 303 9.95 3.76 -24.93
CA ILE A 303 9.81 5.07 -24.30
C ILE A 303 11.12 5.87 -24.35
N ASP A 304 11.00 7.20 -24.54
CA ASP A 304 12.15 8.11 -24.51
C ASP A 304 12.13 9.07 -23.30
N VAL A 305 11.13 8.96 -22.41
CA VAL A 305 11.05 9.75 -21.19
C VAL A 305 12.12 9.24 -20.21
N PRO A 306 12.96 10.08 -19.62
CA PRO A 306 13.89 9.69 -18.57
C PRO A 306 13.14 9.13 -17.35
N ILE A 307 13.55 7.95 -16.86
CA ILE A 307 12.94 7.28 -15.73
C ILE A 307 14.03 6.88 -14.75
N VAL A 308 13.87 7.28 -13.49
CA VAL A 308 14.75 6.87 -12.40
C VAL A 308 13.94 6.26 -11.27
N ALA A 309 14.46 5.20 -10.66
CA ALA A 309 13.72 4.53 -9.60
C ALA A 309 14.61 4.05 -8.45
N ALA A 310 14.13 4.23 -7.21
CA ALA A 310 14.67 3.58 -6.04
C ALA A 310 13.95 2.23 -5.82
N VAL A 311 14.72 1.15 -5.74
CA VAL A 311 14.25 -0.20 -5.43
C VAL A 311 14.80 -0.60 -4.06
N TYR A 312 13.89 -0.83 -3.12
CA TYR A 312 14.28 -1.20 -1.76
C TYR A 312 14.42 -2.73 -1.64
N THR A 313 15.62 -3.19 -1.33
CA THR A 313 15.98 -4.62 -1.35
C THR A 313 15.11 -5.47 -0.41
N ASN A 314 14.73 -4.88 0.72
CA ASN A 314 13.97 -5.57 1.78
C ASN A 314 12.49 -5.20 1.79
N ASP A 315 11.98 -4.59 0.72
CA ASP A 315 10.57 -4.20 0.62
C ASP A 315 9.66 -5.42 0.75
N MET A 316 8.67 -5.34 1.63
CA MET A 316 7.67 -6.40 1.79
C MET A 316 6.34 -6.11 1.10
N TYR A 317 6.20 -4.94 0.48
CA TYR A 317 4.98 -4.52 -0.21
C TYR A 317 5.15 -4.63 -1.73
N VAL A 318 6.25 -4.10 -2.26
CA VAL A 318 6.59 -4.18 -3.68
C VAL A 318 7.86 -4.99 -3.82
N ASP A 319 7.69 -6.25 -4.24
CA ASP A 319 8.78 -7.22 -4.30
C ASP A 319 9.89 -6.76 -5.24
N LYS A 320 11.13 -6.82 -4.75
CA LYS A 320 12.33 -6.38 -5.48
C LYS A 320 12.50 -7.11 -6.80
N ASP A 321 12.37 -8.45 -6.80
CA ASP A 321 12.66 -9.24 -7.98
C ASP A 321 11.66 -8.91 -9.10
N TYR A 322 10.36 -8.76 -8.76
CA TYR A 322 9.37 -8.27 -9.72
C TYR A 322 9.65 -6.85 -10.21
N SER A 323 10.20 -6.00 -9.35
CA SER A 323 10.60 -4.64 -9.76
C SER A 323 11.74 -4.67 -10.76
N LEU A 324 12.74 -5.54 -10.56
CA LEU A 324 13.87 -5.72 -11.48
C LEU A 324 13.41 -6.34 -12.81
N ASP A 325 12.62 -7.43 -12.76
CA ASP A 325 12.05 -8.09 -13.94
C ASP A 325 11.24 -7.09 -14.81
N SER A 326 10.45 -6.23 -14.16
CA SER A 326 9.69 -5.20 -14.87
C SER A 326 10.59 -4.12 -15.47
N ALA A 327 11.61 -3.70 -14.74
CA ALA A 327 12.56 -2.68 -15.19
C ALA A 327 13.34 -3.12 -16.44
N GLU A 328 13.67 -4.41 -16.58
CA GLU A 328 14.31 -4.95 -17.81
C GLU A 328 13.46 -4.73 -19.06
N SER A 329 12.14 -4.62 -18.91
CA SER A 329 11.19 -4.38 -20.00
C SER A 329 10.96 -2.89 -20.30
N ILE A 330 11.56 -1.98 -19.53
CA ILE A 330 11.37 -0.53 -19.64
C ILE A 330 12.64 0.11 -20.21
N LYS A 331 12.54 0.71 -21.39
CA LYS A 331 13.69 1.31 -22.04
C LYS A 331 14.30 2.45 -21.21
N GLY A 332 15.58 2.35 -20.92
CA GLY A 332 16.36 3.44 -20.35
C GLY A 332 16.06 3.80 -18.91
N ILE A 333 15.28 2.98 -18.19
CA ILE A 333 15.10 3.16 -16.76
C ILE A 333 16.44 2.99 -16.03
N GLN A 334 16.74 3.90 -15.11
CA GLN A 334 17.92 3.80 -14.25
C GLN A 334 17.48 3.48 -12.82
N LEU A 335 18.11 2.48 -12.21
CA LEU A 335 17.76 1.99 -10.89
C LEU A 335 18.82 2.34 -9.85
N TRP A 336 18.38 2.76 -8.69
CA TRP A 336 19.15 2.78 -7.47
C TRP A 336 18.61 1.70 -6.52
N GLU A 337 19.33 0.58 -6.44
CA GLU A 337 19.02 -0.47 -5.47
C GLU A 337 19.67 -0.14 -4.13
N THR A 338 18.91 -0.27 -3.04
CA THR A 338 19.41 0.01 -1.70
C THR A 338 18.74 -0.87 -0.65
N ASP A 339 19.51 -1.28 0.37
CA ASP A 339 19.06 -1.97 1.58
C ASP A 339 19.03 -1.06 2.82
N GLU A 340 19.41 0.22 2.66
CA GLU A 340 19.45 1.20 3.75
C GLU A 340 18.04 1.60 4.21
N PHE A 341 17.04 1.48 3.35
CA PHE A 341 15.68 1.94 3.62
C PHE A 341 14.65 0.84 3.45
N GLU A 342 13.60 0.96 4.22
CA GLU A 342 12.38 0.19 4.04
C GLU A 342 11.43 0.91 3.05
N HIS A 343 10.26 0.32 2.80
CA HIS A 343 9.29 0.84 1.83
C HIS A 343 8.98 2.34 1.94
N ASN A 344 9.00 2.88 3.16
CA ASN A 344 8.72 4.30 3.41
C ASN A 344 9.95 5.23 3.30
N GLY A 345 11.02 4.81 2.61
CA GLY A 345 12.29 5.54 2.48
C GLY A 345 12.11 7.01 2.07
N LEU A 346 11.22 7.29 1.11
CA LEU A 346 10.92 8.68 0.71
C LEU A 346 10.35 9.53 1.86
N ARG A 347 9.58 8.93 2.77
CA ARG A 347 9.00 9.63 3.93
C ARG A 347 10.00 9.78 5.06
N SER A 348 10.77 8.75 5.34
CA SER A 348 11.73 8.72 6.46
C SER A 348 13.03 9.46 6.13
N HIS A 349 13.55 9.34 4.90
CA HIS A 349 14.84 9.86 4.45
C HIS A 349 14.77 10.56 3.09
N GLY A 350 13.73 11.34 2.86
CA GLY A 350 13.39 11.88 1.55
C GLY A 350 14.43 12.79 0.91
N GLU A 351 15.24 13.52 1.68
CA GLU A 351 16.34 14.33 1.12
C GLU A 351 17.43 13.42 0.51
N ASN A 352 17.76 12.30 1.18
CA ASN A 352 18.75 11.33 0.69
C ASN A 352 18.19 10.60 -0.55
N VAL A 353 16.98 10.05 -0.45
CA VAL A 353 16.36 9.32 -1.57
C VAL A 353 16.27 10.17 -2.83
N LEU A 354 15.80 11.43 -2.73
CA LEU A 354 15.74 12.31 -3.90
C LEU A 354 17.12 12.75 -4.39
N SER A 355 18.13 12.85 -3.52
CA SER A 355 19.50 13.16 -3.98
C SER A 355 20.02 12.07 -4.91
N ASN A 356 19.89 10.80 -4.53
CA ASN A 356 20.31 9.68 -5.36
C ASN A 356 19.53 9.63 -6.69
N LEU A 357 18.20 9.85 -6.66
CA LEU A 357 17.42 9.87 -7.90
C LEU A 357 17.80 11.06 -8.81
N PHE A 358 18.13 12.21 -8.27
CA PHE A 358 18.59 13.36 -9.08
C PHE A 358 19.95 13.10 -9.71
N GLU A 359 20.88 12.43 -9.01
CA GLU A 359 22.17 12.03 -9.54
C GLU A 359 22.04 11.06 -10.73
N LEU A 360 20.99 10.22 -10.75
CA LEU A 360 20.70 9.36 -11.89
C LEU A 360 20.07 10.13 -13.07
N LEU A 361 19.42 11.27 -12.84
CA LEU A 361 18.80 12.08 -13.89
C LEU A 361 19.80 13.01 -14.58
N ASP A 362 20.86 13.42 -13.88
CA ASP A 362 21.87 14.40 -14.35
C ASP A 362 23.00 13.72 -15.10
#